data_1511de60798c123e10fa9e0f59b4b87f
#
_entry.id   1511de60798c123e10fa9e0f59b4b87f
#
_cell.length_a   1.000
_cell.length_b   1.000
_cell.length_c   1.000
_cell.angle_alpha   90.00
_cell.angle_beta   90.00
_cell.angle_gamma   90.00
#
_symmetry.space_group_name_H-M   'P 1'
#
loop_
_entity.id
_entity.type
_entity.pdbx_description
1 polymer ?
#
loop_
_entity_poly.entity_id
_entity_poly.type
_entity_poly.pdbx_seq_one_letter_code
_entity_poly.pdbx_strand_id
1 'polypeptide(L)'
;MVVVAIAVACGATSLCAPSRGLARAPERARDDFVIYRVETKDPVVFITIDDGFWKTPEALAEVKRLGWPVSSFVLPKPLSQNVPYFKAFGSTVEFGNHTYSHTSLKRRSLTFQKNEVCRGASAVEKLVGARPVLFRPPFGAWDKNTVEAARSCGMTKLVLWRVVVSGEKISTWGGPIRRGDIIILHYRPSLAASLTVLDAALRKQGLRPALLGDYLK
;
A
#
# COMPACT_ATOMS: atom_id res chain seq x y z
N MET A 1 30.16 4.61 -89.88
CA MET A 1 29.37 3.56 -89.19
C MET A 1 28.92 4.10 -87.84
N VAL A 2 27.66 4.47 -87.77
CA VAL A 2 27.06 5.00 -86.59
C VAL A 2 26.15 3.92 -85.97
N VAL A 3 26.43 3.47 -84.76
CA VAL A 3 25.61 2.48 -84.07
C VAL A 3 24.70 3.24 -83.14
N VAL A 4 23.40 3.17 -83.43
CA VAL A 4 22.34 3.75 -82.54
C VAL A 4 21.97 2.70 -81.50
N ALA A 5 22.15 2.99 -80.22
CA ALA A 5 21.68 2.15 -79.12
C ALA A 5 20.30 2.63 -78.72
N ILE A 6 19.31 1.75 -78.82
CA ILE A 6 17.94 1.98 -78.29
C ILE A 6 17.89 1.57 -76.83
N ALA A 7 17.62 2.56 -75.95
CA ALA A 7 17.38 2.28 -74.55
C ALA A 7 15.89 1.96 -74.37
N VAL A 8 15.61 0.77 -73.87
CA VAL A 8 14.27 0.35 -73.43
C VAL A 8 14.09 0.76 -71.92
N ALA A 9 13.21 1.69 -71.67
CA ALA A 9 12.84 2.08 -70.33
C ALA A 9 11.81 1.08 -69.76
N CYS A 10 12.21 0.30 -68.77
CA CYS A 10 11.32 -0.57 -68.01
C CYS A 10 10.75 0.21 -66.80
N GLY A 11 9.49 0.67 -66.90
CA GLY A 11 8.78 1.32 -65.82
C GLY A 11 8.32 0.29 -64.80
N ALA A 12 8.97 0.25 -63.65
CA ALA A 12 8.50 -0.53 -62.50
C ALA A 12 7.60 0.33 -61.62
N THR A 13 6.29 0.15 -61.72
CA THR A 13 5.30 0.72 -60.77
C THR A 13 5.37 -0.05 -59.46
N SER A 14 6.06 0.50 -58.48
CA SER A 14 6.11 -0.02 -57.10
C SER A 14 4.80 0.28 -56.41
N LEU A 15 3.93 -0.74 -56.29
CA LEU A 15 2.74 -0.69 -55.45
C LEU A 15 3.17 -0.72 -53.98
N CYS A 16 3.18 0.46 -53.32
CA CYS A 16 3.40 0.61 -51.91
C CYS A 16 2.16 0.07 -51.17
N ALA A 17 2.24 -1.15 -50.65
CA ALA A 17 1.20 -1.72 -49.80
C ALA A 17 1.17 -0.97 -48.48
N PRO A 18 -0.02 -0.58 -47.92
CA PRO A 18 -0.10 0.07 -46.66
C PRO A 18 0.38 -0.91 -45.57
N SER A 19 1.40 -0.53 -44.81
CA SER A 19 1.85 -1.25 -43.63
C SER A 19 0.69 -1.30 -42.63
N ARG A 20 0.10 -2.49 -42.45
CA ARG A 20 -0.83 -2.75 -41.35
C ARG A 20 -0.09 -2.47 -40.06
N GLY A 21 -0.42 -1.34 -39.42
CA GLY A 21 0.03 -1.04 -38.07
C GLY A 21 -0.29 -2.23 -37.18
N LEU A 22 0.73 -2.86 -36.63
CA LEU A 22 0.57 -3.86 -35.59
C LEU A 22 -0.21 -3.18 -34.44
N ALA A 23 -1.45 -3.60 -34.25
CA ALA A 23 -2.25 -3.19 -33.13
C ALA A 23 -1.44 -3.49 -31.85
N ARG A 24 -1.05 -2.44 -31.13
CA ARG A 24 -0.38 -2.56 -29.84
C ARG A 24 -1.26 -3.44 -28.96
N ALA A 25 -0.72 -4.57 -28.50
CA ALA A 25 -1.44 -5.44 -27.56
C ALA A 25 -1.97 -4.57 -26.42
N PRO A 26 -3.22 -4.77 -25.98
CA PRO A 26 -3.78 -3.99 -24.90
C PRO A 26 -2.82 -4.08 -23.70
N GLU A 27 -2.30 -2.94 -23.28
CA GLU A 27 -1.49 -2.82 -22.07
C GLU A 27 -2.36 -3.41 -20.96
N ARG A 28 -1.97 -4.58 -20.43
CA ARG A 28 -2.68 -5.19 -19.30
C ARG A 28 -2.77 -4.11 -18.24
N ALA A 29 -3.97 -3.69 -17.91
CA ALA A 29 -4.20 -2.79 -16.78
C ALA A 29 -3.39 -3.34 -15.62
N ARG A 30 -2.42 -2.57 -15.12
CA ARG A 30 -1.63 -2.98 -13.97
C ARG A 30 -2.62 -3.27 -12.87
N ASP A 31 -2.62 -4.50 -12.37
CA ASP A 31 -3.43 -4.84 -11.21
C ASP A 31 -2.94 -3.97 -10.03
N ASP A 32 -3.62 -2.87 -9.81
CA ASP A 32 -3.30 -1.87 -8.78
C ASP A 32 -3.78 -2.27 -7.39
N PHE A 33 -4.21 -3.51 -7.23
CA PHE A 33 -4.68 -4.04 -5.96
C PHE A 33 -3.58 -4.12 -4.91
N VAL A 34 -2.35 -4.46 -5.31
CA VAL A 34 -1.18 -4.53 -4.41
C VAL A 34 -0.38 -3.25 -4.56
N ILE A 35 -0.29 -2.49 -3.49
CA ILE A 35 0.38 -1.19 -3.49
C ILE A 35 1.50 -1.11 -2.47
N TYR A 36 2.59 -0.42 -2.83
CA TYR A 36 3.73 -0.10 -1.98
C TYR A 36 3.84 1.40 -1.71
N ARG A 37 3.16 2.19 -2.52
CA ARG A 37 3.06 3.64 -2.46
C ARG A 37 1.78 4.07 -3.18
N VAL A 38 1.38 5.31 -2.95
CA VAL A 38 0.26 5.95 -3.65
C VAL A 38 0.81 6.92 -4.71
N GLU A 39 0.26 6.86 -5.91
CA GLU A 39 0.57 7.86 -6.94
C GLU A 39 -0.19 9.16 -6.62
N THR A 40 0.56 10.22 -6.30
CA THR A 40 -0.01 11.54 -5.98
C THR A 40 0.96 12.67 -6.32
N LYS A 41 0.42 13.86 -6.61
CA LYS A 41 1.19 15.11 -6.75
C LYS A 41 1.30 15.87 -5.42
N ASP A 42 0.46 15.55 -4.45
CA ASP A 42 0.46 16.19 -3.13
C ASP A 42 1.73 15.84 -2.35
N PRO A 43 2.27 16.75 -1.53
CA PRO A 43 3.45 16.51 -0.71
C PRO A 43 3.08 15.71 0.56
N VAL A 44 2.44 14.54 0.38
CA VAL A 44 1.94 13.70 1.48
C VAL A 44 2.63 12.35 1.54
N VAL A 45 2.63 11.79 2.74
CA VAL A 45 2.99 10.40 3.06
C VAL A 45 1.89 9.77 3.93
N PHE A 46 1.88 8.46 4.04
CA PHE A 46 0.85 7.72 4.75
C PHE A 46 1.43 6.98 5.93
N ILE A 47 1.02 7.37 7.14
CA ILE A 47 1.47 6.76 8.39
C ILE A 47 0.61 5.55 8.66
N THR A 48 1.23 4.38 8.67
CA THR A 48 0.54 3.11 8.94
C THR A 48 1.18 2.39 10.12
N ILE A 49 0.35 1.85 11.03
CA ILE A 49 0.84 1.21 12.27
C ILE A 49 0.18 -0.15 12.44
N ASP A 50 1.01 -1.18 12.61
CA ASP A 50 0.58 -2.57 12.61
C ASP A 50 0.51 -3.20 14.01
N ASP A 51 -0.21 -4.32 14.11
CA ASP A 51 -0.34 -5.26 15.23
C ASP A 51 -1.28 -4.82 16.36
N GLY A 52 -0.88 -3.85 17.16
CA GLY A 52 -1.63 -3.39 18.34
C GLY A 52 -1.20 -4.03 19.68
N PHE A 53 -0.05 -4.72 19.74
CA PHE A 53 0.35 -5.43 20.97
C PHE A 53 0.66 -4.51 22.14
N TRP A 54 1.31 -3.38 21.92
CA TRP A 54 1.65 -2.41 22.96
C TRP A 54 0.79 -1.16 22.84
N LYS A 55 0.29 -0.69 23.98
CA LYS A 55 -0.55 0.48 24.12
C LYS A 55 0.09 1.42 25.14
N THR A 56 1.11 2.18 24.66
CA THR A 56 1.91 3.06 25.53
C THR A 56 1.31 4.47 25.58
N PRO A 57 1.14 5.07 26.77
CA PRO A 57 0.66 6.45 26.91
C PRO A 57 1.54 7.46 26.16
N GLU A 58 2.86 7.23 26.13
CA GLU A 58 3.83 8.09 25.46
C GLU A 58 3.59 8.16 23.95
N ALA A 59 3.34 7.00 23.31
CA ALA A 59 3.03 6.98 21.88
C ALA A 59 1.70 7.68 21.57
N LEU A 60 0.69 7.49 22.44
CA LEU A 60 -0.59 8.18 22.29
C LEU A 60 -0.44 9.70 22.47
N ALA A 61 0.34 10.13 23.44
CA ALA A 61 0.62 11.55 23.66
C ALA A 61 1.35 12.16 22.46
N GLU A 62 2.36 11.46 21.93
CA GLU A 62 3.17 11.94 20.81
C GLU A 62 2.35 12.06 19.53
N VAL A 63 1.55 11.04 19.15
CA VAL A 63 0.73 11.12 17.94
C VAL A 63 -0.31 12.23 18.02
N LYS A 64 -0.88 12.46 19.21
CA LYS A 64 -1.80 13.58 19.44
C LYS A 64 -1.09 14.93 19.33
N ARG A 65 0.10 15.08 19.92
CA ARG A 65 0.92 16.29 19.79
C ARG A 65 1.22 16.63 18.33
N LEU A 66 1.50 15.59 17.51
CA LEU A 66 1.78 15.73 16.10
C LEU A 66 0.52 16.04 15.27
N GLY A 67 -0.67 15.70 15.76
CA GLY A 67 -1.94 15.89 15.05
C GLY A 67 -2.05 15.04 13.78
N TRP A 68 -1.36 13.90 13.69
CA TRP A 68 -1.31 13.09 12.49
C TRP A 68 -2.53 12.20 12.30
N PRO A 69 -3.07 12.07 11.09
CA PRO A 69 -3.97 10.98 10.72
C PRO A 69 -3.19 9.67 10.61
N VAL A 70 -3.82 8.55 10.97
CA VAL A 70 -3.17 7.23 11.04
C VAL A 70 -4.06 6.16 10.42
N SER A 71 -3.47 5.29 9.60
CA SER A 71 -4.09 4.04 9.14
C SER A 71 -3.59 2.88 9.98
N SER A 72 -4.45 2.31 10.82
CA SER A 72 -4.10 1.33 11.85
C SER A 72 -4.48 -0.09 11.42
N PHE A 73 -3.49 -0.90 11.02
CA PHE A 73 -3.69 -2.31 10.65
C PHE A 73 -3.57 -3.20 11.89
N VAL A 74 -4.68 -3.36 12.60
CA VAL A 74 -4.68 -4.02 13.91
C VAL A 74 -5.20 -5.44 13.87
N LEU A 75 -4.71 -6.25 14.79
CA LEU A 75 -5.24 -7.57 15.07
C LEU A 75 -6.47 -7.46 15.99
N PRO A 76 -7.50 -8.31 15.79
CA PRO A 76 -8.71 -8.25 16.61
C PRO A 76 -8.47 -8.42 18.12
N LYS A 77 -7.58 -9.35 18.52
CA LYS A 77 -7.29 -9.63 19.93
C LYS A 77 -6.65 -8.42 20.65
N PRO A 78 -5.54 -7.83 20.15
CA PRO A 78 -5.01 -6.59 20.74
C PRO A 78 -6.01 -5.43 20.74
N LEU A 79 -6.77 -5.25 19.65
CA LEU A 79 -7.77 -4.18 19.53
C LEU A 79 -8.86 -4.31 20.61
N SER A 80 -9.39 -5.52 20.84
CA SER A 80 -10.45 -5.76 21.82
C SER A 80 -10.05 -5.45 23.26
N GLN A 81 -8.75 -5.43 23.56
CA GLN A 81 -8.24 -5.14 24.90
C GLN A 81 -8.34 -3.65 25.30
N ASN A 82 -8.34 -2.74 24.31
CA ASN A 82 -8.47 -1.31 24.57
C ASN A 82 -8.89 -0.54 23.32
N VAL A 83 -10.11 -0.74 22.86
CA VAL A 83 -10.66 -0.03 21.69
C VAL A 83 -10.56 1.50 21.82
N PRO A 84 -10.83 2.13 22.99
CA PRO A 84 -10.68 3.58 23.14
C PRO A 84 -9.27 4.09 22.85
N TYR A 85 -8.23 3.37 23.25
CA TYR A 85 -6.85 3.75 22.95
C TYR A 85 -6.62 3.86 21.43
N PHE A 86 -7.02 2.83 20.67
CA PHE A 86 -6.82 2.81 19.22
C PHE A 86 -7.66 3.85 18.49
N LYS A 87 -8.90 4.09 18.93
CA LYS A 87 -9.76 5.16 18.37
C LYS A 87 -9.22 6.55 18.63
N ALA A 88 -8.46 6.74 19.70
CA ALA A 88 -7.83 8.02 20.05
C ALA A 88 -6.43 8.20 19.44
N PHE A 89 -5.92 7.22 18.68
CA PHE A 89 -4.54 7.19 18.20
C PHE A 89 -4.38 7.96 16.89
N GLY A 90 -4.47 9.28 16.96
CA GLY A 90 -4.31 10.19 15.82
C GLY A 90 -5.40 11.26 15.78
N SER A 91 -5.27 12.23 14.90
CA SER A 91 -6.32 13.23 14.64
C SER A 91 -7.53 12.59 13.94
N THR A 92 -7.28 11.63 13.07
CA THR A 92 -8.25 10.75 12.42
C THR A 92 -7.63 9.36 12.31
N VAL A 93 -8.40 8.31 12.62
CA VAL A 93 -7.95 6.92 12.54
C VAL A 93 -8.87 6.14 11.61
N GLU A 94 -8.29 5.51 10.60
CA GLU A 94 -8.93 4.43 9.86
C GLU A 94 -8.37 3.07 10.28
N PHE A 95 -9.21 2.06 10.29
CA PHE A 95 -8.82 0.71 10.66
C PHE A 95 -8.70 -0.18 9.42
N GLY A 96 -7.51 -0.77 9.24
CA GLY A 96 -7.25 -1.80 8.27
C GLY A 96 -7.30 -3.20 8.87
N ASN A 97 -7.43 -4.20 8.02
CA ASN A 97 -7.40 -5.61 8.39
C ASN A 97 -5.97 -6.16 8.37
N HIS A 98 -5.55 -6.82 9.44
CA HIS A 98 -4.22 -7.47 9.54
C HIS A 98 -4.32 -8.98 9.80
N THR A 99 -5.34 -9.65 9.25
CA THR A 99 -5.75 -11.02 9.52
C THR A 99 -6.39 -11.22 10.90
N TYR A 100 -6.83 -12.45 11.17
CA TYR A 100 -7.40 -12.79 12.48
C TYR A 100 -6.35 -13.14 13.52
N SER A 101 -5.34 -13.94 13.14
CA SER A 101 -4.38 -14.55 14.09
C SER A 101 -2.92 -14.14 13.87
N HIS A 102 -2.61 -13.22 12.92
CA HIS A 102 -1.26 -12.83 12.56
C HIS A 102 -0.41 -13.97 11.97
N THR A 103 -1.05 -14.98 11.37
CA THR A 103 -0.33 -16.08 10.72
C THR A 103 0.12 -15.68 9.31
N SER A 104 1.34 -16.07 8.91
CA SER A 104 1.80 -15.87 7.53
C SER A 104 0.89 -16.61 6.55
N LEU A 105 0.39 -15.88 5.54
CA LEU A 105 -0.57 -16.40 4.56
C LEU A 105 0.10 -17.09 3.37
N LYS A 106 1.26 -16.60 2.96
CA LYS A 106 1.99 -17.09 1.79
C LYS A 106 2.19 -18.60 1.84
N ARG A 107 1.87 -19.29 0.75
CA ARG A 107 1.92 -20.76 0.59
C ARG A 107 0.87 -21.54 1.39
N ARG A 108 -0.12 -20.87 1.99
CA ARG A 108 -1.29 -21.53 2.60
C ARG A 108 -2.38 -21.75 1.55
N SER A 109 -3.30 -22.68 1.83
CA SER A 109 -4.45 -22.90 0.97
C SER A 109 -5.32 -21.65 0.88
N LEU A 110 -6.03 -21.48 -0.22
CA LEU A 110 -6.96 -20.37 -0.41
C LEU A 110 -8.03 -20.34 0.69
N THR A 111 -8.56 -21.49 1.07
CA THR A 111 -9.57 -21.59 2.15
C THR A 111 -9.02 -21.07 3.48
N PHE A 112 -7.78 -21.43 3.84
CA PHE A 112 -7.14 -20.91 5.05
C PHE A 112 -6.96 -19.40 5.00
N GLN A 113 -6.46 -18.89 3.87
CA GLN A 113 -6.24 -17.45 3.69
C GLN A 113 -7.56 -16.67 3.73
N LYS A 114 -8.62 -17.15 3.07
CA LYS A 114 -9.97 -16.55 3.15
C LYS A 114 -10.48 -16.53 4.60
N ASN A 115 -10.33 -17.61 5.34
CA ASN A 115 -10.74 -17.65 6.74
C ASN A 115 -10.03 -16.59 7.59
N GLU A 116 -8.70 -16.46 7.45
CA GLU A 116 -7.91 -15.48 8.18
C GLU A 116 -8.30 -14.03 7.83
N VAL A 117 -8.47 -13.73 6.56
CA VAL A 117 -8.79 -12.37 6.10
C VAL A 117 -10.24 -12.01 6.42
N CYS A 118 -11.22 -12.86 6.09
CA CYS A 118 -12.63 -12.56 6.31
C CYS A 118 -12.97 -12.47 7.81
N ARG A 119 -12.43 -13.38 8.64
CA ARG A 119 -12.64 -13.32 10.11
C ARG A 119 -11.97 -12.10 10.72
N GLY A 120 -10.77 -11.73 10.26
CA GLY A 120 -10.08 -10.52 10.69
C GLY A 120 -10.93 -9.28 10.41
N ALA A 121 -11.42 -9.12 9.18
CA ALA A 121 -12.27 -8.01 8.80
C ALA A 121 -13.55 -7.94 9.64
N SER A 122 -14.27 -9.06 9.79
CA SER A 122 -15.51 -9.10 10.58
C SER A 122 -15.29 -8.83 12.07
N ALA A 123 -14.15 -9.27 12.62
CA ALA A 123 -13.84 -9.04 14.02
C ALA A 123 -13.47 -7.56 14.28
N VAL A 124 -12.71 -6.93 13.38
CA VAL A 124 -12.42 -5.48 13.46
C VAL A 124 -13.72 -4.68 13.34
N GLU A 125 -14.55 -4.98 12.35
CA GLU A 125 -15.85 -4.33 12.15
C GLU A 125 -16.71 -4.33 13.42
N LYS A 126 -16.84 -5.48 14.09
CA LYS A 126 -17.60 -5.60 15.36
C LYS A 126 -17.06 -4.71 16.47
N LEU A 127 -15.73 -4.47 16.50
CA LEU A 127 -15.09 -3.69 17.56
C LEU A 127 -15.14 -2.18 17.32
N VAL A 128 -15.03 -1.75 16.06
CA VAL A 128 -14.93 -0.32 15.74
C VAL A 128 -16.18 0.26 15.09
N GLY A 129 -17.12 -0.58 14.63
CA GLY A 129 -18.38 -0.17 14.02
C GLY A 129 -18.27 0.13 12.50
N ALA A 130 -17.11 -0.11 11.89
CA ALA A 130 -16.88 0.11 10.47
C ALA A 130 -16.07 -1.06 9.89
N ARG A 131 -16.48 -1.56 8.71
CA ARG A 131 -15.76 -2.63 8.06
C ARG A 131 -14.48 -2.13 7.43
N PRO A 132 -13.31 -2.72 7.74
CA PRO A 132 -12.07 -2.37 7.05
C PRO A 132 -12.13 -2.80 5.59
N VAL A 133 -11.65 -1.94 4.70
CA VAL A 133 -11.55 -2.22 3.26
C VAL A 133 -10.07 -2.31 2.79
N LEU A 134 -9.14 -1.85 3.60
CA LEU A 134 -7.71 -1.98 3.37
C LEU A 134 -7.18 -3.21 4.10
N PHE A 135 -6.30 -3.95 3.45
CA PHE A 135 -5.72 -5.16 4.01
C PHE A 135 -4.20 -5.14 3.95
N ARG A 136 -3.56 -5.58 5.03
CA ARG A 136 -2.11 -5.81 5.05
C ARG A 136 -1.83 -7.24 5.53
N PRO A 137 -1.15 -8.07 4.72
CA PRO A 137 -0.76 -9.41 5.15
C PRO A 137 0.36 -9.33 6.18
N PRO A 138 0.35 -10.17 7.24
CA PRO A 138 1.45 -10.27 8.19
C PRO A 138 2.79 -10.48 7.49
N PHE A 139 3.84 -9.80 7.98
CA PHE A 139 5.20 -9.87 7.44
C PHE A 139 5.35 -9.35 6.00
N GLY A 140 4.32 -8.74 5.41
CA GLY A 140 4.28 -8.42 3.99
C GLY A 140 4.30 -9.65 3.07
N ALA A 141 4.00 -10.84 3.60
CA ALA A 141 4.10 -12.11 2.91
C ALA A 141 2.76 -12.46 2.21
N TRP A 142 2.76 -12.42 0.89
CA TRP A 142 1.58 -12.67 0.08
C TRP A 142 1.89 -13.51 -1.17
N ASP A 143 0.85 -14.08 -1.79
CA ASP A 143 0.85 -14.76 -3.08
C ASP A 143 -0.50 -14.54 -3.80
N LYS A 144 -0.71 -15.21 -4.94
CA LYS A 144 -1.96 -15.10 -5.71
C LYS A 144 -3.21 -15.47 -4.89
N ASN A 145 -3.09 -16.47 -4.02
CA ASN A 145 -4.20 -16.86 -3.14
C ASN A 145 -4.53 -15.76 -2.11
N THR A 146 -3.50 -15.01 -1.67
CA THR A 146 -3.69 -13.88 -0.75
C THR A 146 -4.50 -12.76 -1.40
N VAL A 147 -4.20 -12.44 -2.66
CA VAL A 147 -4.95 -11.44 -3.44
C VAL A 147 -6.40 -11.89 -3.63
N GLU A 148 -6.61 -13.15 -4.03
CA GLU A 148 -7.97 -13.71 -4.21
C GLU A 148 -8.75 -13.74 -2.89
N ALA A 149 -8.12 -14.18 -1.79
CA ALA A 149 -8.72 -14.17 -0.46
C ALA A 149 -9.12 -12.76 -0.03
N ALA A 150 -8.25 -11.78 -0.19
CA ALA A 150 -8.51 -10.40 0.17
C ALA A 150 -9.68 -9.81 -0.62
N ARG A 151 -9.70 -9.98 -1.94
CA ARG A 151 -10.80 -9.54 -2.81
C ARG A 151 -12.14 -10.20 -2.41
N SER A 152 -12.14 -11.51 -2.18
CA SER A 152 -13.35 -12.25 -1.80
C SER A 152 -13.89 -11.87 -0.42
N CYS A 153 -13.07 -11.26 0.43
CA CYS A 153 -13.47 -10.72 1.75
C CYS A 153 -13.83 -9.22 1.70
N GLY A 154 -13.90 -8.61 0.51
CA GLY A 154 -14.30 -7.21 0.32
C GLY A 154 -13.17 -6.20 0.55
N MET A 155 -11.91 -6.64 0.50
CA MET A 155 -10.79 -5.71 0.56
C MET A 155 -10.59 -5.04 -0.80
N THR A 156 -10.33 -3.73 -0.81
CA THR A 156 -10.13 -2.93 -2.03
C THR A 156 -8.66 -2.81 -2.41
N LYS A 157 -7.76 -2.86 -1.44
CA LYS A 157 -6.30 -2.81 -1.64
C LYS A 157 -5.58 -3.73 -0.67
N LEU A 158 -4.49 -4.35 -1.16
CA LEU A 158 -3.45 -4.98 -0.36
C LEU A 158 -2.31 -3.98 -0.21
N VAL A 159 -2.12 -3.50 1.02
CA VAL A 159 -1.26 -2.37 1.34
C VAL A 159 0.07 -2.86 1.89
N LEU A 160 1.14 -2.61 1.18
CA LEU A 160 2.51 -2.81 1.64
C LEU A 160 3.16 -1.46 1.97
N TRP A 161 4.47 -1.37 1.96
CA TRP A 161 5.19 -0.16 2.35
C TRP A 161 6.51 -0.03 1.59
N ARG A 162 7.07 1.17 1.60
CA ARG A 162 8.41 1.46 1.08
C ARG A 162 9.37 1.95 2.18
N VAL A 163 8.82 2.42 3.28
CA VAL A 163 9.58 2.98 4.40
C VAL A 163 9.23 2.21 5.67
N VAL A 164 10.24 1.83 6.44
CA VAL A 164 10.11 1.21 7.77
C VAL A 164 10.70 2.13 8.81
N VAL A 165 9.97 2.39 9.90
CA VAL A 165 10.49 3.13 11.05
C VAL A 165 10.41 2.25 12.29
N SER A 166 11.53 2.08 12.99
CA SER A 166 11.62 1.28 14.23
C SER A 166 12.62 1.89 15.18
N GLY A 167 12.16 2.33 16.34
CA GLY A 167 12.96 3.17 17.23
C GLY A 167 13.39 4.44 16.50
N GLU A 168 14.65 4.77 16.57
CA GLU A 168 15.22 5.95 15.89
C GLU A 168 15.70 5.67 14.46
N LYS A 169 15.49 4.46 13.96
CA LYS A 169 15.98 4.07 12.63
C LYS A 169 14.89 4.19 11.58
N ILE A 170 15.20 4.90 10.50
CA ILE A 170 14.40 4.95 9.26
C ILE A 170 15.12 4.14 8.18
N SER A 171 14.44 3.17 7.59
CA SER A 171 14.93 2.35 6.49
C SER A 171 14.02 2.53 5.28
N THR A 172 14.60 2.75 4.10
CA THR A 172 13.84 3.02 2.86
C THR A 172 14.34 2.13 1.73
N TRP A 173 13.45 1.78 0.81
CA TRP A 173 13.84 1.13 -0.45
C TRP A 173 13.83 2.15 -1.60
N GLY A 174 14.97 2.30 -2.27
CA GLY A 174 15.10 3.16 -3.45
C GLY A 174 15.15 4.66 -3.15
N GLY A 175 15.98 5.09 -2.18
CA GLY A 175 16.27 6.51 -1.89
C GLY A 175 15.43 7.10 -0.76
N PRO A 176 15.51 8.42 -0.52
CA PRO A 176 14.88 9.10 0.61
C PRO A 176 13.36 8.96 0.63
N ILE A 177 12.73 9.34 1.74
CA ILE A 177 11.25 9.43 1.84
C ILE A 177 10.78 10.45 0.79
N ARG A 178 9.67 10.14 0.13
CA ARG A 178 9.08 11.00 -0.90
C ARG A 178 7.55 10.94 -0.87
N ARG A 179 6.91 11.91 -1.50
CA ARG A 179 5.45 11.94 -1.64
C ARG A 179 4.89 10.60 -2.11
N GLY A 180 3.76 10.22 -1.56
CA GLY A 180 3.09 8.97 -1.86
C GLY A 180 3.62 7.75 -1.10
N ASP A 181 4.71 7.87 -0.33
CA ASP A 181 5.25 6.73 0.41
C ASP A 181 4.31 6.27 1.52
N ILE A 182 4.14 4.96 1.58
CA ILE A 182 3.49 4.28 2.69
C ILE A 182 4.58 3.89 3.68
N ILE A 183 4.43 4.36 4.92
CA ILE A 183 5.40 4.23 6.01
C ILE A 183 4.83 3.27 7.04
N ILE A 184 5.54 2.17 7.31
CA ILE A 184 5.13 1.21 8.34
C ILE A 184 5.85 1.48 9.66
N LEU A 185 5.05 1.51 10.73
CA LEU A 185 5.45 1.43 12.12
C LEU A 185 4.71 0.25 12.79
N HIS A 186 5.03 -0.01 14.04
CA HIS A 186 4.31 -1.02 14.83
C HIS A 186 3.99 -0.46 16.21
N TYR A 187 2.88 -0.90 16.77
CA TYR A 187 2.57 -0.65 18.18
C TYR A 187 3.58 -1.40 19.07
N ARG A 188 4.67 -0.72 19.42
CA ARG A 188 5.78 -1.21 20.23
C ARG A 188 6.18 -0.18 21.28
N PRO A 189 6.94 -0.53 22.33
CA PRO A 189 7.43 0.44 23.32
C PRO A 189 8.17 1.62 22.73
N SER A 190 8.89 1.41 21.61
CA SER A 190 9.65 2.46 20.91
C SER A 190 8.81 3.32 19.96
N LEU A 191 7.48 3.18 19.91
CA LEU A 191 6.67 3.88 18.91
C LEU A 191 6.73 5.40 19.07
N ALA A 192 6.77 5.92 20.29
CA ALA A 192 6.93 7.37 20.53
C ALA A 192 8.22 7.91 19.87
N ALA A 193 9.37 7.26 20.13
CA ALA A 193 10.63 7.63 19.49
C ALA A 193 10.58 7.52 17.95
N SER A 194 9.90 6.49 17.42
CA SER A 194 9.71 6.35 15.98
C SER A 194 8.89 7.50 15.38
N LEU A 195 7.86 7.97 16.05
CA LEU A 195 7.07 9.12 15.60
C LEU A 195 7.88 10.41 15.62
N THR A 196 8.67 10.64 16.68
CA THR A 196 9.53 11.83 16.81
C THR A 196 10.61 11.91 15.70
N VAL A 197 11.33 10.81 15.46
CA VAL A 197 12.37 10.81 14.41
C VAL A 197 11.78 10.95 13.01
N LEU A 198 10.60 10.38 12.81
CA LEU A 198 9.89 10.49 11.53
C LEU A 198 9.39 11.92 11.30
N ASP A 199 8.87 12.61 12.33
CA ASP A 199 8.44 14.02 12.23
C ASP A 199 9.60 14.92 11.76
N ALA A 200 10.77 14.79 12.38
CA ALA A 200 11.95 15.54 11.97
C ALA A 200 12.34 15.28 10.50
N ALA A 201 12.27 14.02 10.06
CA ALA A 201 12.58 13.66 8.68
C ALA A 201 11.55 14.22 7.67
N LEU A 202 10.25 14.18 8.01
CA LEU A 202 9.19 14.69 7.14
C LEU A 202 9.25 16.22 7.01
N ARG A 203 9.44 16.94 8.13
CA ARG A 203 9.61 18.40 8.12
C ARG A 203 10.76 18.84 7.24
N LYS A 204 11.91 18.16 7.34
CA LYS A 204 13.08 18.45 6.51
C LYS A 204 12.79 18.33 5.02
N GLN A 205 11.84 17.49 4.63
CA GLN A 205 11.50 17.23 3.23
C GLN A 205 10.21 17.95 2.78
N GLY A 206 9.60 18.75 3.64
CA GLY A 206 8.33 19.44 3.33
C GLY A 206 7.15 18.48 3.09
N LEU A 207 7.20 17.29 3.71
CA LEU A 207 6.15 16.28 3.60
C LEU A 207 5.23 16.30 4.83
N ARG A 208 3.96 15.99 4.63
CA ARG A 208 2.97 15.90 5.71
C ARG A 208 2.21 14.58 5.66
N PRO A 209 1.77 14.02 6.80
CA PRO A 209 0.90 12.86 6.84
C PRO A 209 -0.49 13.15 6.28
N ALA A 210 -1.07 12.14 5.60
CA ALA A 210 -2.45 12.11 5.15
C ALA A 210 -3.07 10.74 5.43
N LEU A 211 -4.40 10.65 5.44
CA LEU A 211 -5.11 9.39 5.61
C LEU A 211 -5.04 8.58 4.32
N LEU A 212 -4.70 7.31 4.43
CA LEU A 212 -4.47 6.46 3.25
C LEU A 212 -5.76 6.24 2.46
N GLY A 213 -6.89 6.03 3.14
CA GLY A 213 -8.20 5.80 2.52
C GLY A 213 -8.70 6.97 1.68
N ASP A 214 -8.29 8.21 1.96
CA ASP A 214 -8.68 9.38 1.17
C ASP A 214 -8.05 9.37 -0.24
N TYR A 215 -6.95 8.63 -0.42
CA TYR A 215 -6.18 8.56 -1.66
C TYR A 215 -6.35 7.24 -2.43
N LEU A 216 -7.10 6.27 -1.89
CA LEU A 216 -7.30 4.93 -2.48
C LEU A 216 -8.77 4.68 -2.88
N LYS A 217 -9.39 5.68 -3.46
CA LYS A 217 -10.76 5.58 -3.98
C LYS A 217 -10.82 4.80 -5.28
#